data_53fd5e088bc6d6e02b06404331335cc8
#
_entry.id   53fd5e088bc6d6e02b06404331335cc8
#
_cell.length_a   1.000
_cell.length_b   1.000
_cell.length_c   1.000
_cell.angle_alpha   90.00
_cell.angle_beta   90.00
_cell.angle_gamma   90.00
#
_symmetry.space_group_name_H-M   'P 1'
#
loop_
_entity.id
_entity.type
_entity.pdbx_description
1 polymer ?
#
loop_
_entity_poly.entity_id
_entity_poly.type
_entity_poly.pdbx_seq_one_letter_code
_entity_poly.pdbx_strand_id
1 'polypeptide(L)'
;MVCPRFALLGLALLVSGCAALDRFGDTKLTDGVAPVFDPEVPYFPSTDEAVLGMLELANTGPKDVVYDLGCGDGRIVIAAAKDFGARGVGVEIDPAPLRMAMYRARRAGVEDRVRFVRGDLFEADIGEATVVTLFLFETLNRRLLPKLLRELAPGTRIVAHRYGFGDAWPPERTVQAGASTLYLWTVPKRK
;
A
#
# COMPACT_ATOMS: atom_id res chain seq x y z
N MET A 1 61.67 39.50 -16.09
CA MET A 1 60.40 39.58 -15.33
C MET A 1 59.61 38.31 -15.61
N VAL A 2 59.62 37.40 -14.67
CA VAL A 2 59.07 36.04 -14.79
C VAL A 2 57.83 35.98 -13.92
N CYS A 3 56.67 35.69 -14.54
CA CYS A 3 55.39 35.53 -13.84
C CYS A 3 55.22 34.08 -13.40
N PRO A 4 54.89 33.76 -12.14
CA PRO A 4 54.68 32.39 -11.71
C PRO A 4 53.25 31.93 -11.99
N ARG A 5 53.11 30.72 -12.54
CA ARG A 5 51.89 29.97 -12.74
C ARG A 5 51.39 29.45 -11.39
N PHE A 6 50.18 29.84 -10.99
CA PHE A 6 49.44 29.22 -9.92
C PHE A 6 48.71 27.94 -10.44
N ALA A 7 49.09 26.80 -9.92
CA ALA A 7 48.41 25.55 -10.11
C ALA A 7 47.23 25.48 -9.11
N LEU A 8 45.98 25.43 -9.61
CA LEU A 8 44.79 25.15 -8.83
C LEU A 8 44.63 23.62 -8.71
N LEU A 9 44.94 23.08 -7.53
CA LEU A 9 44.55 21.70 -7.16
C LEU A 9 43.03 21.70 -6.97
N GLY A 10 42.32 21.04 -7.87
CA GLY A 10 40.92 20.71 -7.70
C GLY A 10 40.73 19.55 -6.74
N LEU A 11 40.21 19.82 -5.56
CA LEU A 11 39.77 18.81 -4.59
C LEU A 11 38.47 18.18 -5.07
N ALA A 12 38.55 16.98 -5.64
CA ALA A 12 37.36 16.18 -5.98
C ALA A 12 36.77 15.60 -4.69
N LEU A 13 35.68 16.20 -4.21
CA LEU A 13 34.84 15.60 -3.18
C LEU A 13 34.08 14.43 -3.80
N LEU A 14 34.51 13.21 -3.46
CA LEU A 14 33.75 12.00 -3.66
C LEU A 14 32.53 12.02 -2.72
N VAL A 15 31.39 12.46 -3.24
CA VAL A 15 30.11 12.27 -2.57
C VAL A 15 29.71 10.82 -2.79
N SER A 16 30.03 9.96 -1.82
CA SER A 16 29.48 8.62 -1.71
C SER A 16 28.03 8.76 -1.20
N GLY A 17 27.10 9.06 -2.11
CA GLY A 17 25.70 9.22 -1.81
C GLY A 17 25.00 7.88 -1.87
N CYS A 18 24.35 7.53 -0.77
CA CYS A 18 23.52 6.37 -0.53
C CYS A 18 22.55 6.06 -1.68
N ALA A 19 22.80 4.96 -2.39
CA ALA A 19 21.90 4.37 -3.39
C ALA A 19 20.80 3.52 -2.73
N ALA A 20 20.03 4.08 -1.81
CA ALA A 20 18.96 3.35 -1.10
C ALA A 20 17.56 4.01 -1.18
N LEU A 21 17.40 5.11 -1.94
CA LEU A 21 16.15 5.89 -1.93
C LEU A 21 15.30 5.78 -3.22
N ASP A 22 15.73 5.03 -4.23
CA ASP A 22 15.07 5.09 -5.56
C ASP A 22 13.94 4.08 -5.78
N ARG A 23 13.47 3.33 -4.77
CA ARG A 23 12.42 2.32 -4.98
C ARG A 23 10.98 2.82 -4.89
N PHE A 24 10.74 3.98 -4.34
CA PHE A 24 9.38 4.50 -4.15
C PHE A 24 8.99 5.64 -5.10
N GLY A 25 9.93 6.22 -5.86
CA GLY A 25 9.68 7.37 -6.75
C GLY A 25 9.12 7.05 -8.14
N ASP A 26 9.21 5.82 -8.63
CA ASP A 26 8.75 5.44 -9.97
C ASP A 26 7.34 4.86 -9.95
N THR A 27 6.34 5.73 -10.00
CA THR A 27 4.97 5.33 -10.38
C THR A 27 4.96 5.07 -11.90
N LYS A 28 5.44 3.90 -12.32
CA LYS A 28 5.29 3.46 -13.72
C LYS A 28 3.86 3.01 -13.92
N LEU A 29 3.09 3.80 -14.66
CA LEU A 29 1.94 3.30 -15.39
C LEU A 29 2.51 2.33 -16.43
N THR A 30 2.50 1.03 -16.14
CA THR A 30 2.90 0.03 -17.13
C THR A 30 1.83 -0.03 -18.20
N ASP A 31 2.15 0.52 -19.39
CA ASP A 31 1.33 0.47 -20.59
C ASP A 31 1.39 -0.94 -21.19
N GLY A 32 0.71 -1.89 -20.58
CA GLY A 32 0.69 -3.25 -21.10
C GLY A 32 -0.53 -4.02 -20.63
N VAL A 33 -1.41 -4.35 -21.59
CA VAL A 33 -2.64 -5.13 -21.45
C VAL A 33 -3.68 -4.45 -20.55
N ALA A 34 -4.74 -3.93 -21.15
CA ALA A 34 -5.88 -3.43 -20.41
C ALA A 34 -6.45 -4.59 -19.55
N PRO A 35 -6.37 -4.52 -18.22
CA PRO A 35 -7.03 -5.52 -17.40
C PRO A 35 -8.52 -5.48 -17.69
N VAL A 36 -9.15 -6.63 -17.77
CA VAL A 36 -10.60 -6.73 -17.95
C VAL A 36 -11.23 -6.12 -16.71
N PHE A 37 -11.80 -4.93 -16.85
CA PHE A 37 -12.59 -4.31 -15.81
C PHE A 37 -13.81 -5.19 -15.57
N ASP A 38 -13.92 -5.75 -14.36
CA ASP A 38 -15.15 -6.45 -13.94
C ASP A 38 -16.10 -5.42 -13.33
N PRO A 39 -17.18 -5.04 -14.01
CA PRO A 39 -18.13 -4.05 -13.53
C PRO A 39 -18.95 -4.53 -12.33
N GLU A 40 -18.79 -5.77 -11.87
CA GLU A 40 -19.54 -6.34 -10.74
C GLU A 40 -19.07 -5.81 -9.37
N VAL A 41 -17.94 -5.09 -9.29
CA VAL A 41 -17.46 -4.50 -8.04
C VAL A 41 -17.59 -2.98 -8.09
N PRO A 42 -18.71 -2.43 -7.62
CA PRO A 42 -18.88 -0.99 -7.57
C PRO A 42 -17.89 -0.35 -6.58
N TYR A 43 -17.31 0.79 -6.96
CA TYR A 43 -16.44 1.56 -6.08
C TYR A 43 -17.24 2.20 -4.94
N PHE A 44 -17.01 1.73 -3.72
CA PHE A 44 -17.50 2.35 -2.49
C PHE A 44 -16.31 2.76 -1.62
N PRO A 45 -16.11 4.07 -1.40
CA PRO A 45 -15.01 4.51 -0.56
C PRO A 45 -15.29 4.22 0.92
N SER A 46 -14.28 3.76 1.66
CA SER A 46 -14.32 3.67 3.13
C SER A 46 -14.48 5.06 3.75
N THR A 47 -15.22 5.17 4.86
CA THR A 47 -15.29 6.42 5.63
C THR A 47 -13.95 6.70 6.32
N ASP A 48 -13.71 7.96 6.69
CA ASP A 48 -12.48 8.34 7.39
C ASP A 48 -12.34 7.61 8.74
N GLU A 49 -13.45 7.39 9.45
CA GLU A 49 -13.47 6.58 10.68
C GLU A 49 -13.05 5.12 10.44
N ALA A 50 -13.54 4.52 9.35
CA ALA A 50 -13.16 3.16 8.98
C ALA A 50 -11.70 3.08 8.59
N VAL A 51 -11.17 4.05 7.84
CA VAL A 51 -9.77 4.15 7.45
C VAL A 51 -8.86 4.21 8.67
N LEU A 52 -9.13 5.14 9.59
CA LEU A 52 -8.36 5.27 10.83
C LEU A 52 -8.48 4.00 11.69
N GLY A 53 -9.71 3.49 11.86
CA GLY A 53 -9.95 2.26 12.63
C GLY A 53 -9.22 1.03 12.06
N MET A 54 -9.11 0.90 10.73
CA MET A 54 -8.33 -0.19 10.11
C MET A 54 -6.83 -0.08 10.43
N LEU A 55 -6.27 1.11 10.32
CA LEU A 55 -4.84 1.35 10.58
C LEU A 55 -4.49 1.21 12.05
N GLU A 56 -5.35 1.67 12.96
CA GLU A 56 -5.23 1.47 14.40
C GLU A 56 -5.37 -0.01 14.80
N LEU A 57 -6.38 -0.72 14.24
CA LEU A 57 -6.59 -2.14 14.50
C LEU A 57 -5.39 -2.99 14.08
N ALA A 58 -4.74 -2.63 12.97
CA ALA A 58 -3.50 -3.22 12.51
C ALA A 58 -2.28 -2.81 13.36
N ASN A 59 -2.42 -1.87 14.30
CA ASN A 59 -1.29 -1.27 15.02
C ASN A 59 -0.19 -0.79 14.04
N THR A 60 -0.62 -0.04 13.01
CA THR A 60 0.24 0.48 11.95
C THR A 60 1.24 1.50 12.50
N GLY A 61 2.47 1.49 12.01
CA GLY A 61 3.51 2.42 12.44
C GLY A 61 4.58 2.67 11.38
N PRO A 62 5.61 3.48 11.70
CA PRO A 62 6.60 3.97 10.71
C PRO A 62 7.45 2.88 10.03
N LYS A 63 7.48 1.67 10.58
CA LYS A 63 8.22 0.54 10.00
C LYS A 63 7.39 -0.30 9.03
N ASP A 64 6.08 -0.01 8.96
CA ASP A 64 5.16 -0.80 8.16
C ASP A 64 5.15 -0.42 6.69
N VAL A 65 4.81 -1.41 5.88
CA VAL A 65 4.44 -1.27 4.47
C VAL A 65 2.98 -1.73 4.35
N VAL A 66 2.09 -0.76 4.17
CA VAL A 66 0.65 -1.00 4.05
C VAL A 66 0.30 -1.21 2.59
N TYR A 67 -0.22 -2.38 2.26
CA TYR A 67 -0.81 -2.68 0.96
C TYR A 67 -2.32 -2.58 1.01
N ASP A 68 -2.90 -1.79 0.12
CA ASP A 68 -4.35 -1.68 -0.06
C ASP A 68 -4.76 -2.28 -1.39
N LEU A 69 -5.45 -3.43 -1.35
CA LEU A 69 -5.82 -4.20 -2.53
C LEU A 69 -7.23 -3.81 -2.99
N GLY A 70 -7.29 -3.10 -4.12
CA GLY A 70 -8.47 -2.36 -4.55
C GLY A 70 -8.49 -0.97 -3.91
N CYS A 71 -7.39 -0.24 -4.02
CA CYS A 71 -7.16 0.98 -3.23
C CYS A 71 -8.05 2.18 -3.62
N GLY A 72 -8.73 2.11 -4.76
CA GLY A 72 -9.56 3.19 -5.25
C GLY A 72 -8.81 4.52 -5.30
N ASP A 73 -9.27 5.52 -4.55
CA ASP A 73 -8.68 6.85 -4.48
C ASP A 73 -7.49 6.97 -3.51
N GLY A 74 -6.98 5.84 -3.03
CA GLY A 74 -5.74 5.75 -2.24
C GLY A 74 -5.85 6.23 -0.79
N ARG A 75 -7.05 6.50 -0.29
CA ARG A 75 -7.26 7.12 1.03
C ARG A 75 -6.58 6.37 2.17
N ILE A 76 -6.58 5.03 2.16
CA ILE A 76 -6.00 4.20 3.23
C ILE A 76 -4.48 4.33 3.22
N VAL A 77 -3.82 4.13 2.08
CA VAL A 77 -2.35 4.23 2.00
C VAL A 77 -1.85 5.65 2.21
N ILE A 78 -2.64 6.67 1.82
CA ILE A 78 -2.32 8.08 2.09
C ILE A 78 -2.41 8.38 3.58
N ALA A 79 -3.46 7.92 4.27
CA ALA A 79 -3.59 8.05 5.72
C ALA A 79 -2.47 7.29 6.46
N ALA A 80 -2.14 6.06 6.02
CA ALA A 80 -1.04 5.29 6.58
C ALA A 80 0.29 6.07 6.51
N ALA A 81 0.57 6.71 5.39
CA ALA A 81 1.79 7.50 5.23
C ALA A 81 1.78 8.80 6.03
N LYS A 82 0.66 9.53 5.99
CA LYS A 82 0.54 10.85 6.60
C LYS A 82 0.45 10.79 8.12
N ASP A 83 -0.44 9.94 8.63
CA ASP A 83 -0.84 9.96 10.04
C ASP A 83 -0.09 8.91 10.88
N PHE A 84 0.42 7.84 10.25
CA PHE A 84 1.15 6.75 10.93
C PHE A 84 2.63 6.66 10.53
N GLY A 85 3.08 7.47 9.56
CA GLY A 85 4.47 7.47 9.09
C GLY A 85 4.88 6.22 8.32
N ALA A 86 3.94 5.35 7.97
CA ALA A 86 4.18 4.12 7.22
C ALA A 86 4.52 4.40 5.75
N ARG A 87 4.95 3.37 5.02
CA ARG A 87 4.95 3.36 3.55
C ARG A 87 3.64 2.75 3.06
N GLY A 88 3.18 3.18 1.88
CA GLY A 88 1.92 2.68 1.32
C GLY A 88 2.06 2.18 -0.11
N VAL A 89 1.39 1.09 -0.46
CA VAL A 89 1.25 0.60 -1.82
C VAL A 89 -0.22 0.36 -2.11
N GLY A 90 -0.79 1.12 -3.03
CA GLY A 90 -2.16 0.93 -3.49
C GLY A 90 -2.19 0.18 -4.81
N VAL A 91 -2.95 -0.91 -4.89
CA VAL A 91 -3.18 -1.67 -6.11
C VAL A 91 -4.60 -1.41 -6.59
N GLU A 92 -4.77 -0.95 -7.83
CA GLU A 92 -6.07 -0.62 -8.41
C GLU A 92 -6.10 -0.94 -9.91
N ILE A 93 -7.16 -1.57 -10.36
CA ILE A 93 -7.34 -1.96 -11.76
C ILE A 93 -7.88 -0.81 -12.61
N ASP A 94 -8.75 0.02 -12.02
CA ASP A 94 -9.37 1.16 -12.71
C ASP A 94 -8.42 2.37 -12.70
N PRO A 95 -8.05 2.88 -13.89
CA PRO A 95 -7.17 4.04 -13.99
C PRO A 95 -7.81 5.35 -13.48
N ALA A 96 -9.13 5.44 -13.36
CA ALA A 96 -9.78 6.69 -12.97
C ALA A 96 -9.61 6.98 -11.47
N PRO A 97 -9.96 6.08 -10.52
CA PRO A 97 -9.63 6.25 -9.11
C PRO A 97 -8.13 6.35 -8.86
N LEU A 98 -7.31 5.59 -9.59
CA LEU A 98 -5.85 5.61 -9.45
C LEU A 98 -5.25 7.00 -9.72
N ARG A 99 -5.72 7.70 -10.76
CA ARG A 99 -5.31 9.10 -11.01
C ARG A 99 -5.69 10.03 -9.86
N MET A 100 -6.86 9.81 -9.25
CA MET A 100 -7.29 10.56 -8.07
C MET A 100 -6.40 10.27 -6.87
N ALA A 101 -6.00 9.00 -6.66
CA ALA A 101 -5.08 8.61 -5.61
C ALA A 101 -3.74 9.33 -5.73
N MET A 102 -3.14 9.37 -6.91
CA MET A 102 -1.90 10.09 -7.18
C MET A 102 -2.02 11.59 -6.91
N TYR A 103 -3.13 12.21 -7.33
CA TYR A 103 -3.39 13.62 -7.06
C TYR A 103 -3.52 13.89 -5.56
N ARG A 104 -4.26 13.03 -4.82
CA ARG A 104 -4.44 13.15 -3.37
C ARG A 104 -3.13 12.98 -2.60
N ALA A 105 -2.28 12.03 -3.00
CA ALA A 105 -0.99 11.81 -2.37
C ALA A 105 -0.08 13.05 -2.47
N ARG A 106 -0.03 13.67 -3.66
CA ARG A 106 0.69 14.95 -3.86
C ARG A 106 0.12 16.06 -2.99
N ARG A 107 -1.21 16.19 -2.95
CA ARG A 107 -1.88 17.20 -2.11
C ARG A 107 -1.62 16.99 -0.62
N ALA A 108 -1.44 15.74 -0.20
CA ALA A 108 -1.12 15.37 1.18
C ALA A 108 0.39 15.47 1.50
N GLY A 109 1.25 15.69 0.48
CA GLY A 109 2.71 15.76 0.66
C GLY A 109 3.34 14.44 1.06
N VAL A 110 2.80 13.30 0.55
CA VAL A 110 3.27 11.94 0.88
C VAL A 110 3.61 11.10 -0.36
N GLU A 111 3.76 11.74 -1.52
CA GLU A 111 4.06 11.04 -2.78
C GLU A 111 5.37 10.26 -2.76
N ASP A 112 6.31 10.63 -1.91
CA ASP A 112 7.57 9.93 -1.68
C ASP A 112 7.43 8.66 -0.83
N ARG A 113 6.31 8.52 -0.12
CA ARG A 113 6.01 7.39 0.79
C ARG A 113 4.95 6.44 0.27
N VAL A 114 4.24 6.82 -0.78
CA VAL A 114 3.18 6.00 -1.35
C VAL A 114 3.47 5.67 -2.82
N ARG A 115 3.18 4.44 -3.20
CA ARG A 115 3.27 3.97 -4.57
C ARG A 115 1.91 3.43 -5.01
N PHE A 116 1.53 3.75 -6.24
CA PHE A 116 0.31 3.22 -6.85
C PHE A 116 0.64 2.32 -8.03
N VAL A 117 0.04 1.14 -8.05
CA VAL A 117 0.22 0.11 -9.07
C VAL A 117 -1.11 -0.10 -9.78
N ARG A 118 -1.13 0.13 -11.09
CA ARG A 118 -2.28 -0.25 -11.92
C ARG A 118 -2.17 -1.73 -12.24
N GLY A 119 -3.14 -2.53 -11.80
CA GLY A 119 -3.13 -3.96 -12.06
C GLY A 119 -4.19 -4.74 -11.32
N ASP A 120 -4.25 -6.02 -11.65
CA ASP A 120 -5.10 -6.97 -10.95
C ASP A 120 -4.47 -7.31 -9.59
N LEU A 121 -5.27 -7.18 -8.52
CA LEU A 121 -4.85 -7.50 -7.15
C LEU A 121 -4.46 -8.98 -6.98
N PHE A 122 -4.97 -9.87 -7.85
CA PHE A 122 -4.60 -11.28 -7.84
C PHE A 122 -3.20 -11.53 -8.40
N GLU A 123 -2.68 -10.63 -9.25
CA GLU A 123 -1.37 -10.74 -9.89
C GLU A 123 -0.29 -9.85 -9.23
N ALA A 124 -0.71 -8.89 -8.41
CA ALA A 124 0.21 -7.98 -7.75
C ALA A 124 1.16 -8.72 -6.79
N ASP A 125 2.45 -8.35 -6.81
CA ASP A 125 3.41 -8.80 -5.80
C ASP A 125 3.13 -8.10 -4.46
N ILE A 126 2.83 -8.89 -3.43
CA ILE A 126 2.48 -8.42 -2.08
C ILE A 126 3.50 -8.86 -1.01
N GLY A 127 4.62 -9.46 -1.41
CA GLY A 127 5.58 -10.10 -0.51
C GLY A 127 6.24 -9.17 0.50
N GLU A 128 6.33 -7.86 0.22
CA GLU A 128 6.90 -6.88 1.17
C GLU A 128 5.89 -6.30 2.17
N ALA A 129 4.59 -6.63 2.03
CA ALA A 129 3.55 -6.10 2.89
C ALA A 129 3.73 -6.57 4.34
N THR A 130 3.61 -5.65 5.29
CA THR A 130 3.49 -5.95 6.73
C THR A 130 2.07 -5.75 7.24
N VAL A 131 1.29 -4.96 6.51
CA VAL A 131 -0.15 -4.76 6.70
C VAL A 131 -0.84 -4.83 5.34
N VAL A 132 -1.94 -5.56 5.26
CA VAL A 132 -2.82 -5.59 4.09
C VAL A 132 -4.20 -5.11 4.48
N THR A 133 -4.76 -4.18 3.71
CA THR A 133 -6.13 -3.69 3.88
C THR A 133 -7.02 -4.15 2.73
N LEU A 134 -8.27 -4.50 3.07
CA LEU A 134 -9.25 -5.02 2.13
C LEU A 134 -10.61 -4.35 2.36
N PHE A 135 -11.22 -3.84 1.30
CA PHE A 135 -12.63 -3.50 1.28
C PHE A 135 -13.29 -4.12 0.04
N LEU A 136 -13.30 -5.44 0.03
CA LEU A 136 -13.81 -6.27 -1.06
C LEU A 136 -14.94 -7.16 -0.54
N PHE A 137 -15.82 -7.62 -1.44
CA PHE A 137 -16.84 -8.60 -1.05
C PHE A 137 -16.22 -9.91 -0.56
N GLU A 138 -16.94 -10.63 0.31
CA GLU A 138 -16.48 -11.89 0.90
C GLU A 138 -16.02 -12.91 -0.17
N THR A 139 -16.72 -12.98 -1.29
CA THR A 139 -16.37 -13.88 -2.40
C THR A 139 -14.97 -13.59 -2.96
N LEU A 140 -14.61 -12.30 -3.11
CA LEU A 140 -13.28 -11.89 -3.57
C LEU A 140 -12.22 -12.13 -2.48
N ASN A 141 -12.53 -11.80 -1.23
CA ASN A 141 -11.63 -12.07 -0.10
C ASN A 141 -11.30 -13.56 -0.01
N ARG A 142 -12.29 -14.44 -0.13
CA ARG A 142 -12.07 -15.89 -0.14
C ARG A 142 -11.24 -16.38 -1.31
N ARG A 143 -11.41 -15.81 -2.50
CA ARG A 143 -10.56 -16.12 -3.67
C ARG A 143 -9.11 -15.63 -3.46
N LEU A 144 -8.93 -14.51 -2.75
CA LEU A 144 -7.63 -13.92 -2.47
C LEU A 144 -6.87 -14.67 -1.36
N LEU A 145 -7.56 -15.35 -0.45
CA LEU A 145 -7.00 -16.00 0.72
C LEU A 145 -5.79 -16.92 0.42
N PRO A 146 -5.82 -17.81 -0.60
CA PRO A 146 -4.66 -18.64 -0.92
C PRO A 146 -3.40 -17.84 -1.29
N LYS A 147 -3.56 -16.72 -2.01
CA LYS A 147 -2.48 -15.81 -2.35
C LYS A 147 -1.91 -15.15 -1.10
N LEU A 148 -2.77 -14.59 -0.25
CA LEU A 148 -2.36 -13.95 1.00
C LEU A 148 -1.52 -14.89 1.87
N LEU A 149 -1.99 -16.13 2.06
CA LEU A 149 -1.29 -17.14 2.87
C LEU A 149 0.03 -17.63 2.23
N ARG A 150 0.12 -17.63 0.90
CA ARG A 150 1.31 -18.07 0.17
C ARG A 150 2.40 -17.00 0.14
N GLU A 151 2.03 -15.74 -0.07
CA GLU A 151 2.98 -14.68 -0.41
C GLU A 151 3.37 -13.79 0.80
N LEU A 152 2.45 -13.60 1.75
CA LEU A 152 2.72 -12.78 2.91
C LEU A 152 3.62 -13.48 3.93
N ALA A 153 4.50 -12.70 4.55
CA ALA A 153 5.33 -13.20 5.64
C ALA A 153 4.50 -13.53 6.89
N PRO A 154 4.88 -14.55 7.69
CA PRO A 154 4.29 -14.77 9.00
C PRO A 154 4.33 -13.52 9.88
N GLY A 155 3.22 -13.21 10.54
CA GLY A 155 3.07 -11.99 11.34
C GLY A 155 2.53 -10.78 10.57
N THR A 156 2.38 -10.85 9.24
CA THR A 156 1.66 -9.83 8.47
C THR A 156 0.22 -9.73 8.94
N ARG A 157 -0.24 -8.52 9.18
CA ARG A 157 -1.60 -8.23 9.65
C ARG A 157 -2.48 -7.92 8.46
N ILE A 158 -3.66 -8.53 8.44
CA ILE A 158 -4.67 -8.31 7.40
C ILE A 158 -5.88 -7.70 8.08
N VAL A 159 -6.35 -6.56 7.59
CA VAL A 159 -7.56 -5.92 8.10
C VAL A 159 -8.57 -5.78 6.98
N ALA A 160 -9.78 -6.23 7.21
CA ALA A 160 -10.87 -6.11 6.25
C ALA A 160 -12.01 -5.25 6.81
N HIS A 161 -12.57 -4.43 5.92
CA HIS A 161 -13.72 -3.57 6.18
C HIS A 161 -15.00 -4.28 5.71
N ARG A 162 -15.97 -4.43 6.61
CA ARG A 162 -17.30 -5.01 6.41
C ARG A 162 -17.35 -6.50 6.09
N TYR A 163 -16.48 -7.01 5.23
CA TYR A 163 -16.52 -8.37 4.73
C TYR A 163 -15.21 -9.08 5.04
N GLY A 164 -15.29 -10.24 5.68
CA GLY A 164 -14.13 -11.07 6.02
C GLY A 164 -13.89 -12.19 5.02
N PHE A 165 -13.39 -13.30 5.55
CA PHE A 165 -13.18 -14.55 4.80
C PHE A 165 -14.27 -15.60 5.08
N GLY A 166 -15.36 -15.21 5.79
CA GLY A 166 -16.39 -16.14 6.23
C GLY A 166 -15.83 -17.29 7.08
N ASP A 167 -16.39 -18.49 6.92
CA ASP A 167 -15.95 -19.69 7.65
C ASP A 167 -14.56 -20.20 7.22
N ALA A 168 -14.02 -19.71 6.10
CA ALA A 168 -12.71 -20.15 5.60
C ALA A 168 -11.56 -19.73 6.53
N TRP A 169 -11.68 -18.58 7.19
CA TRP A 169 -10.71 -18.08 8.16
C TRP A 169 -11.40 -17.10 9.13
N PRO A 170 -11.82 -17.56 10.30
CA PRO A 170 -12.40 -16.70 11.33
C PRO A 170 -11.43 -15.60 11.78
N PRO A 171 -11.89 -14.37 12.03
CA PRO A 171 -11.03 -13.27 12.46
C PRO A 171 -10.56 -13.48 13.91
N GLU A 172 -9.33 -13.01 14.21
CA GLU A 172 -8.79 -12.96 15.58
C GLU A 172 -9.45 -11.88 16.41
N ARG A 173 -9.80 -10.74 15.76
CA ARG A 173 -10.47 -9.61 16.39
C ARG A 173 -11.51 -9.03 15.45
N THR A 174 -12.60 -8.55 16.06
CA THR A 174 -13.66 -7.81 15.39
C THR A 174 -13.92 -6.54 16.21
N VAL A 175 -13.93 -5.37 15.54
CA VAL A 175 -14.22 -4.09 16.18
C VAL A 175 -15.22 -3.29 15.36
N GLN A 176 -15.89 -2.33 16.00
CA GLN A 176 -16.74 -1.35 15.32
C GLN A 176 -15.99 -0.02 15.18
N ALA A 177 -16.03 0.58 14.00
CA ALA A 177 -15.55 1.92 13.71
C ALA A 177 -16.70 2.69 13.04
N GLY A 178 -17.37 3.52 13.83
CA GLY A 178 -18.64 4.12 13.44
C GLY A 178 -19.67 3.06 13.04
N ALA A 179 -20.24 3.15 11.85
CA ALA A 179 -21.21 2.19 11.31
C ALA A 179 -20.53 0.97 10.63
N SER A 180 -19.21 0.85 10.70
CA SER A 180 -18.44 -0.16 9.98
C SER A 180 -17.88 -1.22 10.94
N THR A 181 -18.00 -2.49 10.54
CA THR A 181 -17.32 -3.60 11.21
C THR A 181 -15.97 -3.83 10.56
N LEU A 182 -14.92 -3.94 11.38
CA LEU A 182 -13.56 -4.22 10.98
C LEU A 182 -13.10 -5.55 11.55
N TYR A 183 -12.36 -6.31 10.76
CA TYR A 183 -11.86 -7.62 11.12
C TYR A 183 -10.34 -7.66 10.99
N LEU A 184 -9.66 -8.37 11.92
CA LEU A 184 -8.21 -8.54 11.92
C LEU A 184 -7.84 -10.01 11.89
N TRP A 185 -6.82 -10.32 11.08
CA TRP A 185 -6.10 -11.60 11.06
C TRP A 185 -4.60 -11.35 11.07
N THR A 186 -3.86 -12.33 11.60
CA THR A 186 -2.39 -12.35 11.50
C THR A 186 -1.98 -13.59 10.72
N VAL A 187 -1.13 -13.42 9.71
CA VAL A 187 -0.62 -14.56 8.93
C VAL A 187 0.15 -15.50 9.83
N PRO A 188 -0.23 -16.80 9.91
CA PRO A 188 0.36 -17.75 10.82
C PRO A 188 1.80 -18.11 10.43
N LYS A 189 2.57 -18.63 11.39
CA LYS A 189 3.88 -19.23 11.10
C LYS A 189 3.68 -20.42 10.17
N ARG A 190 4.50 -20.49 9.13
CA ARG A 190 4.55 -21.68 8.28
C ARG A 190 5.15 -22.84 9.09
N LYS A 191 4.49 -23.98 9.09
CA LYS A 191 5.00 -25.21 9.71
C LYS A 191 6.14 -25.79 8.90
#